data_a6145a8bfe645d99d340bf7d64186e08
#
_entry.id   a6145a8bfe645d99d340bf7d64186e08
#
_cell.length_a   1.000
_cell.length_b   1.000
_cell.length_c   1.000
_cell.angle_alpha   90.00
_cell.angle_beta   90.00
_cell.angle_gamma   90.00
#
_symmetry.space_group_name_H-M   'P 1'
#
loop_
_entity.id
_entity.type
_entity.pdbx_description
1 polymer ?
#
loop_
_entity_poly.entity_id
_entity_poly.type
_entity_poly.pdbx_seq_one_letter_code
_entity_poly.pdbx_strand_id
1 'polypeptide(L)'
;MLEYRLIFAERVSVRVTENFEVWPEAIELGRLFAERHYELALVGGPVRDMLLHRVSHDLDFCTSARPEEFEPILRRWGHDGFWDMGRKFGTLGAMRRRADGTEVKVEITTYRSDVYDPDSRKPEVQYGDTLEGDLSRRDFTVNAMALRVPDLQFVDPFGGASDLAKGVLRTPVDPRQSFDDDPLRMMRAVRFVAQLGFSIEANTAEAIVDMADRLDIVSAERIRDEITKMLLSDRPRKGLEALVESGIAQRVLPEIPALQLEIDEHHRHKDVFEHTMMVLERAIALETDQEGPVPSPDLTLRLAALLHDIGKPKTRKFEDGGKVSFHHHDVVGAKMTRKRLKALHFDHHLIDDVTELVNLHLRFHGYVDEPWTDSAVRRYVKDSGHLYERLNRLTRADATTQNRRKSLMFEHAMDEMEERVKELKKQEDFNAIRPDVDGNEIMQLLHLQPGPIVGEAYKHMLDYRLDNGPVDHDIAVEELQRWYEETCKK
;
A
#
# COMPACT_ATOMS: atom_id res chain seq x y z
N MET A 1 12.26 8.43 29.94
CA MET A 1 11.16 8.79 29.01
C MET A 1 10.07 9.68 29.61
N LEU A 2 9.86 9.74 30.91
CA LEU A 2 8.88 10.63 31.56
C LEU A 2 9.41 12.05 31.86
N GLU A 3 10.68 12.23 32.06
CA GLU A 3 11.27 13.55 32.36
C GLU A 3 11.33 14.50 31.13
N TYR A 4 11.39 13.97 29.92
CA TYR A 4 11.37 14.80 28.68
C TYR A 4 9.97 15.35 28.32
N ARG A 5 8.89 14.80 28.89
CA ARG A 5 7.51 15.28 28.62
C ARG A 5 7.17 16.63 29.32
N LEU A 6 7.89 17.01 30.33
CA LEU A 6 7.59 18.19 31.15
C LEU A 6 8.34 19.47 30.73
N ILE A 7 9.41 19.36 29.96
CA ILE A 7 10.26 20.52 29.59
C ILE A 7 9.67 21.31 28.38
N PHE A 8 8.86 20.69 27.55
CA PHE A 8 8.27 21.33 26.35
C PHE A 8 7.03 22.21 26.61
N ALA A 9 6.42 22.16 27.79
CA ALA A 9 5.15 22.84 28.06
C ALA A 9 5.25 24.32 28.47
N GLU A 10 6.41 24.85 28.82
CA GLU A 10 6.49 26.17 29.48
C GLU A 10 7.40 27.27 28.88
N ARG A 11 8.18 27.02 27.82
CA ARG A 11 8.93 28.13 27.16
C ARG A 11 9.10 27.91 25.65
N VAL A 12 8.29 28.54 24.87
CA VAL A 12 8.38 28.68 23.42
C VAL A 12 9.48 29.70 23.06
N SER A 13 10.71 29.36 23.31
CA SER A 13 11.92 29.99 22.70
C SER A 13 13.15 29.17 23.08
N VAL A 14 13.12 27.88 22.79
CA VAL A 14 14.32 27.05 22.92
C VAL A 14 15.11 27.19 21.63
N ARG A 15 16.36 27.66 21.71
CA ARG A 15 17.34 27.42 20.64
C ARG A 15 17.46 25.92 20.50
N VAL A 16 16.92 25.38 19.42
CA VAL A 16 16.91 23.94 19.06
C VAL A 16 18.34 23.39 18.86
N THR A 17 19.37 24.19 19.12
CA THR A 17 20.75 24.00 18.71
C THR A 17 21.56 22.96 19.48
N GLU A 18 21.09 22.42 20.58
CA GLU A 18 21.98 21.57 21.40
C GLU A 18 21.77 20.05 21.21
N ASN A 19 20.70 19.59 20.53
CA ASN A 19 20.42 18.15 20.42
C ASN A 19 19.85 17.68 19.07
N PHE A 20 19.86 18.49 18.00
CA PHE A 20 19.32 18.09 16.71
C PHE A 20 20.39 18.16 15.62
N GLU A 21 20.63 17.06 14.93
CA GLU A 21 21.42 17.05 13.70
C GLU A 21 20.63 17.78 12.61
N VAL A 22 21.08 18.99 12.28
CA VAL A 22 20.54 19.75 11.15
C VAL A 22 21.39 19.44 9.92
N TRP A 23 20.74 19.17 8.81
CA TRP A 23 21.41 18.88 7.55
C TRP A 23 22.34 20.02 7.14
N PRO A 24 23.64 19.75 6.86
CA PRO A 24 24.58 20.76 6.38
C PRO A 24 24.07 21.49 5.12
N GLU A 25 23.36 20.77 4.27
CA GLU A 25 22.75 21.28 3.04
C GLU A 25 21.69 22.33 3.31
N ALA A 26 20.89 22.18 4.37
CA ALA A 26 19.89 23.17 4.78
C ALA A 26 20.56 24.49 5.22
N ILE A 27 21.64 24.41 5.98
CA ILE A 27 22.41 25.58 6.43
C ILE A 27 23.10 26.28 5.23
N GLU A 28 23.68 25.49 4.32
CA GLU A 28 24.29 26.02 3.10
C GLU A 28 23.28 26.77 2.24
N LEU A 29 22.12 26.15 1.95
CA LEU A 29 21.05 26.80 1.21
C LEU A 29 20.55 28.06 1.92
N GLY A 30 20.36 28.01 3.24
CA GLY A 30 19.97 29.18 4.03
C GLY A 30 20.92 30.37 3.86
N ARG A 31 22.23 30.13 3.84
CA ARG A 31 23.24 31.19 3.60
C ARG A 31 23.12 31.77 2.18
N LEU A 32 22.96 30.90 1.16
CA LEU A 32 22.82 31.34 -0.24
C LEU A 32 21.59 32.21 -0.45
N PHE A 33 20.46 31.92 0.24
CA PHE A 33 19.26 32.72 0.19
C PHE A 33 19.41 34.02 0.97
N ALA A 34 20.00 33.99 2.17
CA ALA A 34 20.24 35.17 3.00
C ALA A 34 21.19 36.20 2.33
N GLU A 35 22.21 35.76 1.56
CA GLU A 35 23.07 36.62 0.75
C GLU A 35 22.29 37.44 -0.28
N ARG A 36 21.10 37.00 -0.65
CA ARG A 36 20.21 37.69 -1.58
C ARG A 36 18.96 38.29 -0.89
N HIS A 37 18.99 38.38 0.43
CA HIS A 37 17.92 38.93 1.26
C HIS A 37 16.59 38.19 1.19
N TYR A 38 16.61 36.88 0.88
CA TYR A 38 15.44 36.01 0.91
C TYR A 38 15.40 35.18 2.19
N GLU A 39 14.21 34.97 2.72
CA GLU A 39 13.98 34.02 3.80
C GLU A 39 13.95 32.59 3.23
N LEU A 40 14.47 31.63 4.00
CA LEU A 40 14.34 30.20 3.74
C LEU A 40 14.06 29.48 5.05
N ALA A 41 13.07 28.63 5.07
CA ALA A 41 12.74 27.81 6.23
C ALA A 41 12.48 26.35 5.81
N LEU A 42 13.11 25.41 6.53
CA LEU A 42 12.77 24.01 6.48
C LEU A 42 11.38 23.81 7.11
N VAL A 43 10.50 23.00 6.51
CA VAL A 43 9.09 22.90 6.91
C VAL A 43 8.55 21.48 6.79
N GLY A 44 7.41 21.22 7.42
CA GLY A 44 6.62 20.01 7.21
C GLY A 44 7.20 18.74 7.81
N GLY A 45 7.19 17.67 7.04
CA GLY A 45 7.68 16.34 7.45
C GLY A 45 9.09 16.35 8.02
N PRO A 46 10.07 16.95 7.36
CA PRO A 46 11.44 17.02 7.86
C PRO A 46 11.58 17.64 9.26
N VAL A 47 10.85 18.73 9.56
CA VAL A 47 10.87 19.35 10.90
C VAL A 47 10.21 18.44 11.93
N ARG A 48 9.08 17.85 11.63
CA ARG A 48 8.41 16.86 12.49
C ARG A 48 9.32 15.66 12.76
N ASP A 49 9.91 15.09 11.71
CA ASP A 49 10.74 13.88 11.83
C ASP A 49 12.04 14.15 12.58
N MET A 50 12.63 15.33 12.39
CA MET A 50 13.75 15.81 13.21
C MET A 50 13.39 15.83 14.72
N LEU A 51 12.20 16.37 15.08
CA LEU A 51 11.74 16.37 16.46
C LEU A 51 11.42 14.97 17.01
N LEU A 52 11.14 14.00 16.12
CA LEU A 52 10.95 12.59 16.45
C LEU A 52 12.25 11.77 16.39
N HIS A 53 13.42 12.42 16.20
CA HIS A 53 14.73 11.77 16.01
C HIS A 53 14.75 10.77 14.84
N ARG A 54 14.04 11.09 13.75
CA ARG A 54 14.02 10.33 12.50
C ARG A 54 14.83 11.07 11.44
N VAL A 55 15.60 10.33 10.65
CA VAL A 55 16.36 10.90 9.53
C VAL A 55 15.44 11.03 8.31
N SER A 56 15.43 12.20 7.66
CA SER A 56 14.80 12.42 6.37
C SER A 56 15.89 12.82 5.36
N HIS A 57 15.81 12.31 4.13
CA HIS A 57 16.69 12.70 3.03
C HIS A 57 16.00 13.60 2.00
N ASP A 58 14.68 13.73 2.11
CA ASP A 58 13.88 14.66 1.32
C ASP A 58 13.58 15.88 2.19
N LEU A 59 14.09 17.06 1.78
CA LEU A 59 13.99 18.29 2.54
C LEU A 59 13.05 19.28 1.86
N ASP A 60 11.97 19.61 2.53
CA ASP A 60 10.98 20.58 2.06
C ASP A 60 11.25 21.95 2.68
N PHE A 61 11.38 22.96 1.83
CA PHE A 61 11.55 24.35 2.24
C PHE A 61 10.44 25.24 1.74
N CYS A 62 10.21 26.32 2.45
CA CYS A 62 9.45 27.46 1.94
C CYS A 62 10.31 28.76 2.00
N THR A 63 10.02 29.70 1.10
CA THR A 63 10.81 30.92 0.92
C THR A 63 9.95 32.13 0.56
N SER A 64 10.44 33.32 0.89
CA SER A 64 9.89 34.58 0.40
C SER A 64 10.18 34.87 -1.07
N ALA A 65 11.20 34.20 -1.66
CA ALA A 65 11.60 34.40 -3.05
C ALA A 65 10.61 33.76 -4.03
N ARG A 66 10.48 34.36 -5.22
CA ARG A 66 9.72 33.78 -6.35
C ARG A 66 10.56 32.75 -7.09
N PRO A 67 9.94 31.79 -7.83
CA PRO A 67 10.69 30.77 -8.57
C PRO A 67 11.80 31.35 -9.47
N GLU A 68 11.54 32.43 -10.14
CA GLU A 68 12.49 33.09 -11.06
C GLU A 68 13.71 33.67 -10.31
N GLU A 69 13.50 34.04 -9.05
CA GLU A 69 14.54 34.65 -8.21
C GLU A 69 15.47 33.58 -7.59
N PHE A 70 14.93 32.44 -7.17
CA PHE A 70 15.73 31.41 -6.53
C PHE A 70 16.16 30.25 -7.47
N GLU A 71 15.61 30.12 -8.66
CA GLU A 71 16.07 29.13 -9.64
C GLU A 71 17.57 29.15 -9.90
N PRO A 72 18.21 30.34 -10.11
CA PRO A 72 19.66 30.39 -10.32
C PRO A 72 20.47 29.87 -9.11
N ILE A 73 19.97 30.10 -7.90
CA ILE A 73 20.58 29.58 -6.67
C ILE A 73 20.50 28.06 -6.67
N LEU A 74 19.28 27.54 -6.90
CA LEU A 74 18.98 26.12 -6.81
C LEU A 74 19.68 25.30 -7.89
N ARG A 75 19.76 25.81 -9.13
CA ARG A 75 20.51 25.17 -10.23
C ARG A 75 22.01 25.07 -9.95
N ARG A 76 22.60 26.11 -9.33
CA ARG A 76 24.00 26.11 -8.95
C ARG A 76 24.28 25.13 -7.79
N TRP A 77 23.37 25.05 -6.83
CA TRP A 77 23.49 24.17 -5.69
C TRP A 77 23.26 22.69 -6.07
N GLY A 78 22.19 22.41 -6.82
CA GLY A 78 21.74 21.06 -7.20
C GLY A 78 22.32 20.60 -8.53
N HIS A 79 23.64 20.45 -8.61
CA HIS A 79 24.35 20.11 -9.84
C HIS A 79 24.13 18.67 -10.32
N ASP A 80 23.56 17.77 -9.48
CA ASP A 80 23.27 16.38 -9.84
C ASP A 80 21.86 16.16 -10.35
N GLY A 81 20.95 17.11 -10.12
CA GLY A 81 19.58 17.06 -10.63
C GLY A 81 18.80 18.34 -10.36
N PHE A 82 17.91 18.70 -11.28
CA PHE A 82 16.99 19.82 -11.17
C PHE A 82 15.66 19.49 -11.84
N TRP A 83 14.55 19.87 -11.21
CA TRP A 83 13.21 19.73 -11.80
C TRP A 83 12.32 20.94 -11.48
N ASP A 84 11.39 21.24 -12.41
CA ASP A 84 10.51 22.39 -12.34
C ASP A 84 9.03 22.05 -12.62
N MET A 85 8.66 20.78 -12.52
CA MET A 85 7.29 20.33 -12.74
C MET A 85 6.28 21.01 -11.82
N GLY A 86 6.73 21.49 -10.66
CA GLY A 86 5.96 22.25 -9.67
C GLY A 86 5.96 23.76 -9.87
N ARG A 87 6.64 24.32 -10.89
CA ARG A 87 6.83 25.78 -11.10
C ARG A 87 5.53 26.57 -11.07
N LYS A 88 4.48 26.08 -11.72
CA LYS A 88 3.16 26.74 -11.71
C LYS A 88 2.53 26.84 -10.34
N PHE A 89 3.02 26.05 -9.39
CA PHE A 89 2.62 26.08 -7.98
C PHE A 89 3.68 26.73 -7.09
N GLY A 90 4.68 27.39 -7.68
CA GLY A 90 5.76 28.06 -6.96
C GLY A 90 6.85 27.13 -6.43
N THR A 91 6.89 25.85 -6.87
CA THR A 91 7.83 24.84 -6.38
C THR A 91 8.88 24.51 -7.43
N LEU A 92 10.16 24.51 -7.02
CA LEU A 92 11.28 23.95 -7.78
C LEU A 92 12.03 22.96 -6.90
N GLY A 93 12.62 21.94 -7.53
CA GLY A 93 13.38 20.94 -6.83
C GLY A 93 14.78 20.75 -7.40
N ALA A 94 15.70 20.28 -6.56
CA ALA A 94 17.04 19.90 -6.94
C ALA A 94 17.59 18.74 -6.12
N MET A 95 18.60 18.09 -6.64
CA MET A 95 19.27 16.97 -6.00
C MET A 95 20.79 17.20 -5.99
N ARG A 96 21.40 16.78 -4.89
CA ARG A 96 22.85 16.74 -4.73
C ARG A 96 23.24 15.39 -4.13
N ARG A 97 24.31 14.80 -4.65
CA ARG A 97 24.89 13.57 -4.13
C ARG A 97 26.08 13.89 -3.24
N ARG A 98 26.07 13.34 -2.03
CA ARG A 98 27.21 13.42 -1.09
C ARG A 98 28.36 12.51 -1.55
N ALA A 99 29.54 12.72 -0.96
CA ALA A 99 30.71 11.91 -1.26
C ALA A 99 30.55 10.42 -0.90
N ASP A 100 29.67 10.09 0.03
CA ASP A 100 29.31 8.72 0.42
C ASP A 100 28.26 8.08 -0.51
N GLY A 101 27.81 8.80 -1.54
CA GLY A 101 26.78 8.35 -2.48
C GLY A 101 25.35 8.68 -2.05
N THR A 102 25.11 9.19 -0.86
CA THR A 102 23.79 9.57 -0.37
C THR A 102 23.19 10.71 -1.21
N GLU A 103 22.00 10.54 -1.70
CA GLU A 103 21.26 11.57 -2.43
C GLU A 103 20.48 12.44 -1.44
N VAL A 104 20.65 13.75 -1.52
CA VAL A 104 19.86 14.75 -0.80
C VAL A 104 19.00 15.49 -1.80
N LYS A 105 17.68 15.34 -1.66
CA LYS A 105 16.69 16.03 -2.48
C LYS A 105 16.11 17.20 -1.71
N VAL A 106 15.95 18.32 -2.39
CA VAL A 106 15.33 19.52 -1.83
C VAL A 106 14.21 19.98 -2.73
N GLU A 107 13.08 20.32 -2.12
CA GLU A 107 11.98 21.02 -2.77
C GLU A 107 11.78 22.36 -2.08
N ILE A 108 11.79 23.44 -2.86
CA ILE A 108 11.63 24.81 -2.36
C ILE A 108 10.37 25.39 -2.97
N THR A 109 9.47 25.87 -2.11
CA THR A 109 8.20 26.47 -2.50
C THR A 109 8.12 27.90 -2.02
N THR A 110 7.75 28.84 -2.89
CA THR A 110 7.42 30.22 -2.49
C THR A 110 6.26 30.22 -1.49
N TYR A 111 6.27 31.10 -0.49
CA TYR A 111 5.14 31.29 0.44
C TYR A 111 3.84 31.46 -0.34
N ARG A 112 2.77 30.78 0.10
CA ARG A 112 1.47 30.81 -0.55
C ARG A 112 0.40 31.30 0.41
N SER A 113 -0.56 32.04 -0.16
CA SER A 113 -1.88 32.25 0.40
C SER A 113 -2.87 31.72 -0.65
N ASP A 114 -3.27 30.45 -0.52
CA ASP A 114 -4.16 29.84 -1.51
C ASP A 114 -5.56 30.45 -1.36
N VAL A 115 -6.14 30.92 -2.47
CA VAL A 115 -7.55 31.27 -2.55
C VAL A 115 -8.26 30.11 -3.24
N TYR A 116 -9.14 29.45 -2.50
CA TYR A 116 -9.92 28.33 -3.02
C TYR A 116 -11.24 28.86 -3.58
N ASP A 117 -11.53 28.54 -4.84
CA ASP A 117 -12.85 28.68 -5.42
C ASP A 117 -13.65 27.42 -5.05
N PRO A 118 -14.80 27.54 -4.36
CA PRO A 118 -15.62 26.39 -3.95
C PRO A 118 -16.03 25.47 -5.11
N ASP A 119 -16.10 26.00 -6.34
CA ASP A 119 -16.51 25.28 -7.53
C ASP A 119 -15.34 24.83 -8.41
N SER A 120 -14.08 25.16 -8.04
CA SER A 120 -12.88 24.81 -8.81
C SER A 120 -12.01 23.78 -8.10
N ARG A 121 -11.63 22.72 -8.84
CA ARG A 121 -10.66 21.69 -8.37
C ARG A 121 -9.21 22.19 -8.35
N LYS A 122 -8.94 23.42 -8.75
CA LYS A 122 -7.59 23.97 -8.88
C LYS A 122 -7.54 25.27 -8.05
N PRO A 123 -6.78 25.28 -6.95
CA PRO A 123 -6.54 26.54 -6.25
C PRO A 123 -5.84 27.50 -7.20
N GLU A 124 -6.29 28.75 -7.26
CA GLU A 124 -5.49 29.82 -7.81
C GLU A 124 -4.36 30.10 -6.82
N VAL A 125 -3.14 29.76 -7.21
CA VAL A 125 -1.96 30.02 -6.39
C VAL A 125 -1.76 31.52 -6.27
N GLN A 126 -2.09 32.08 -5.11
CA GLN A 126 -1.66 33.41 -4.73
C GLN A 126 -0.41 33.24 -3.86
N TYR A 127 0.60 34.04 -4.16
CA TYR A 127 1.81 34.03 -3.37
C TYR A 127 1.57 34.80 -2.06
N GLY A 128 1.90 34.17 -0.95
CA GLY A 128 1.86 34.77 0.38
C GLY A 128 3.12 35.57 0.69
N ASP A 129 3.05 36.42 1.69
CA ASP A 129 4.15 37.27 2.08
C ASP A 129 4.81 36.86 3.41
N THR A 130 4.20 35.90 4.14
CA THR A 130 4.68 35.51 5.48
C THR A 130 4.80 33.99 5.64
N LEU A 131 5.77 33.57 6.43
CA LEU A 131 5.94 32.18 6.83
C LEU A 131 4.73 31.63 7.59
N GLU A 132 4.17 32.44 8.51
CA GLU A 132 3.01 32.05 9.31
C GLU A 132 1.77 31.78 8.45
N GLY A 133 1.59 32.59 7.38
CA GLY A 133 0.55 32.37 6.37
C GLY A 133 0.72 31.05 5.63
N ASP A 134 1.97 30.70 5.24
CA ASP A 134 2.25 29.42 4.61
C ASP A 134 2.01 28.24 5.57
N LEU A 135 2.37 28.37 6.85
CA LEU A 135 2.14 27.34 7.85
C LEU A 135 0.66 27.12 8.17
N SER A 136 -0.17 28.20 8.17
CA SER A 136 -1.59 28.12 8.48
C SER A 136 -2.39 27.25 7.51
N ARG A 137 -1.99 27.19 6.24
CA ARG A 137 -2.65 26.42 5.18
C ARG A 137 -2.20 24.95 5.12
N ARG A 138 -1.30 24.49 5.99
CA ARG A 138 -0.86 23.09 6.01
C ARG A 138 -1.93 22.18 6.60
N ASP A 139 -1.74 20.88 6.42
CA ASP A 139 -2.71 19.86 6.82
C ASP A 139 -2.91 19.77 8.34
N PHE A 140 -1.83 19.61 9.10
CA PHE A 140 -1.88 19.43 10.56
C PHE A 140 -0.79 20.26 11.26
N THR A 141 -1.06 20.64 12.53
CA THR A 141 -0.15 21.42 13.37
C THR A 141 1.24 20.78 13.44
N VAL A 142 1.33 19.44 13.52
CA VAL A 142 2.58 18.69 13.55
C VAL A 142 3.41 18.82 12.27
N ASN A 143 2.83 19.28 11.17
CA ASN A 143 3.47 19.60 9.90
C ASN A 143 3.51 21.11 9.62
N ALA A 144 2.94 21.93 10.51
CA ALA A 144 2.88 23.39 10.43
C ALA A 144 3.92 24.05 11.33
N MET A 145 5.09 23.43 11.44
CA MET A 145 6.27 23.90 12.12
C MET A 145 7.37 24.21 11.11
N ALA A 146 8.24 25.14 11.43
CA ALA A 146 9.36 25.53 10.57
C ALA A 146 10.66 25.71 11.35
N LEU A 147 11.77 25.58 10.66
CA LEU A 147 13.10 25.92 11.12
C LEU A 147 13.72 26.91 10.13
N ARG A 148 13.80 28.21 10.49
CA ARG A 148 14.45 29.21 9.65
C ARG A 148 15.95 28.93 9.57
N VAL A 149 16.49 28.94 8.38
CA VAL A 149 17.91 28.72 8.11
C VAL A 149 18.52 29.99 7.50
N PRO A 150 19.79 30.30 7.81
CA PRO A 150 20.77 29.49 8.51
C PRO A 150 20.78 29.61 10.06
N ASP A 151 19.96 30.49 10.64
CA ASP A 151 20.01 30.86 12.07
C ASP A 151 19.40 29.82 13.00
N LEU A 152 18.77 28.79 12.46
CA LEU A 152 18.11 27.70 13.17
C LEU A 152 17.03 28.17 14.15
N GLN A 153 16.28 29.21 13.77
CA GLN A 153 15.17 29.71 14.56
C GLN A 153 13.93 28.82 14.36
N PHE A 154 13.51 28.16 15.42
CA PHE A 154 12.27 27.35 15.41
C PHE A 154 11.04 28.25 15.45
N VAL A 155 10.05 27.95 14.60
CA VAL A 155 8.79 28.69 14.44
C VAL A 155 7.63 27.69 14.52
N ASP A 156 6.78 27.88 15.53
CA ASP A 156 5.61 27.02 15.81
C ASP A 156 4.40 27.86 16.23
N PRO A 157 3.72 28.51 15.28
CA PRO A 157 2.61 29.43 15.60
C PRO A 157 1.34 28.70 16.01
N PHE A 158 1.22 27.40 15.73
CA PHE A 158 -0.01 26.62 15.92
C PHE A 158 0.12 25.53 17.01
N GLY A 159 1.23 25.48 17.73
CA GLY A 159 1.44 24.52 18.81
C GLY A 159 1.72 23.09 18.35
N GLY A 160 2.30 22.94 17.18
CA GLY A 160 2.62 21.64 16.57
C GLY A 160 3.54 20.79 17.42
N ALA A 161 4.54 21.39 18.09
CA ALA A 161 5.43 20.66 19.00
C ALA A 161 4.68 20.07 20.21
N SER A 162 3.67 20.80 20.75
CA SER A 162 2.82 20.28 21.82
C SER A 162 1.93 19.14 21.34
N ASP A 163 1.31 19.26 20.17
CA ASP A 163 0.48 18.19 19.58
C ASP A 163 1.35 16.97 19.21
N LEU A 164 2.57 17.19 18.71
CA LEU A 164 3.54 16.13 18.44
C LEU A 164 3.89 15.34 19.71
N ALA A 165 4.17 16.03 20.81
CA ALA A 165 4.47 15.40 22.09
C ALA A 165 3.30 14.61 22.67
N LYS A 166 2.06 15.03 22.40
CA LYS A 166 0.83 14.36 22.81
C LYS A 166 0.40 13.25 21.85
N GLY A 167 0.98 13.19 20.65
CA GLY A 167 0.55 12.27 19.59
C GLY A 167 -0.84 12.60 19.04
N VAL A 168 -1.10 13.87 18.76
CA VAL A 168 -2.42 14.38 18.33
C VAL A 168 -2.32 15.00 16.94
N LEU A 169 -3.28 14.70 16.07
CA LEU A 169 -3.48 15.34 14.76
C LEU A 169 -4.59 16.39 14.88
N ARG A 170 -4.21 17.63 14.69
CA ARG A 170 -5.09 18.80 14.70
C ARG A 170 -4.77 19.68 13.49
N THR A 171 -5.78 20.30 12.90
CA THR A 171 -5.56 21.28 11.82
C THR A 171 -5.06 22.62 12.41
N PRO A 172 -4.19 23.37 11.70
CA PRO A 172 -3.72 24.69 12.17
C PRO A 172 -4.84 25.71 12.32
N VAL A 173 -5.83 25.64 11.46
CA VAL A 173 -7.02 26.51 11.44
C VAL A 173 -8.28 25.66 11.65
N ASP A 174 -9.45 26.28 11.54
CA ASP A 174 -10.72 25.55 11.63
C ASP A 174 -10.72 24.30 10.72
N PRO A 175 -11.03 23.10 11.24
CA PRO A 175 -10.95 21.86 10.46
C PRO A 175 -11.92 21.85 9.28
N ARG A 176 -13.10 22.46 9.39
CA ARG A 176 -14.07 22.50 8.29
C ARG A 176 -13.53 23.33 7.12
N GLN A 177 -12.92 24.49 7.42
CA GLN A 177 -12.24 25.29 6.42
C GLN A 177 -11.08 24.51 5.79
N SER A 178 -10.24 23.87 6.62
CA SER A 178 -9.11 23.11 6.15
C SER A 178 -9.50 21.97 5.20
N PHE A 179 -10.60 21.27 5.46
CA PHE A 179 -11.10 20.18 4.62
C PHE A 179 -11.90 20.66 3.40
N ASP A 180 -12.48 21.83 3.47
CA ASP A 180 -13.07 22.47 2.29
C ASP A 180 -11.99 22.90 1.29
N ASP A 181 -10.88 23.44 1.78
CA ASP A 181 -9.71 23.81 0.98
C ASP A 181 -9.06 22.61 0.28
N ASP A 182 -8.83 21.50 0.98
CA ASP A 182 -8.33 20.24 0.39
C ASP A 182 -8.91 19.01 1.11
N PRO A 183 -9.98 18.43 0.59
CA PRO A 183 -10.61 17.25 1.19
C PRO A 183 -9.67 16.04 1.37
N LEU A 184 -8.59 15.94 0.59
CA LEU A 184 -7.61 14.86 0.76
C LEU A 184 -6.94 14.89 2.14
N ARG A 185 -6.95 16.01 2.85
CA ARG A 185 -6.43 16.10 4.22
C ARG A 185 -7.13 15.13 5.17
N MET A 186 -8.39 14.78 4.93
CA MET A 186 -9.11 13.75 5.68
C MET A 186 -8.47 12.36 5.48
N MET A 187 -8.12 12.00 4.25
CA MET A 187 -7.35 10.77 3.97
C MET A 187 -5.95 10.80 4.60
N ARG A 188 -5.30 11.98 4.57
CA ARG A 188 -4.00 12.15 5.22
C ARG A 188 -4.08 11.99 6.74
N ALA A 189 -5.18 12.41 7.40
CA ALA A 189 -5.40 12.17 8.82
C ALA A 189 -5.34 10.69 9.16
N VAL A 190 -6.15 9.85 8.50
CA VAL A 190 -6.18 8.40 8.75
C VAL A 190 -4.86 7.73 8.39
N ARG A 191 -4.16 8.19 7.34
CA ARG A 191 -2.82 7.73 7.02
C ARG A 191 -1.82 8.06 8.13
N PHE A 192 -1.84 9.24 8.70
CA PHE A 192 -0.95 9.62 9.81
C PHE A 192 -1.27 8.85 11.10
N VAL A 193 -2.52 8.46 11.34
CA VAL A 193 -2.86 7.48 12.40
C VAL A 193 -2.07 6.19 12.21
N ALA A 194 -2.00 5.67 10.96
CA ALA A 194 -1.23 4.46 10.65
C ALA A 194 0.29 4.68 10.78
N GLN A 195 0.82 5.77 10.24
CA GLN A 195 2.26 6.02 10.16
C GLN A 195 2.88 6.49 11.48
N LEU A 196 2.19 7.36 12.21
CA LEU A 196 2.71 7.98 13.42
C LEU A 196 2.15 7.33 14.70
N GLY A 197 1.01 6.64 14.60
CA GLY A 197 0.29 6.09 15.75
C GLY A 197 -0.42 7.15 16.58
N PHE A 198 -0.71 8.32 15.98
CA PHE A 198 -1.37 9.45 16.62
C PHE A 198 -2.88 9.29 16.64
N SER A 199 -3.55 9.99 17.54
CA SER A 199 -5.01 10.13 17.57
C SER A 199 -5.44 11.42 16.86
N ILE A 200 -6.64 11.42 16.27
CA ILE A 200 -7.23 12.63 15.70
C ILE A 200 -7.91 13.41 16.81
N GLU A 201 -7.70 14.73 16.86
CA GLU A 201 -8.35 15.62 17.82
C GLU A 201 -9.88 15.65 17.59
N ALA A 202 -10.66 15.80 18.67
CA ALA A 202 -12.10 15.61 18.64
C ALA A 202 -12.84 16.47 17.60
N ASN A 203 -12.57 17.78 17.56
CA ASN A 203 -13.23 18.67 16.58
C ASN A 203 -12.79 18.35 15.14
N THR A 204 -11.53 17.93 14.97
CA THR A 204 -11.00 17.49 13.68
C THR A 204 -11.67 16.18 13.23
N ALA A 205 -11.88 15.24 14.15
CA ALA A 205 -12.56 13.98 13.87
C ALA A 205 -14.05 14.21 13.52
N GLU A 206 -14.74 15.09 14.25
CA GLU A 206 -16.13 15.47 13.95
C GLU A 206 -16.26 16.08 12.55
N ALA A 207 -15.36 17.00 12.20
CA ALA A 207 -15.35 17.61 10.86
C ALA A 207 -15.08 16.58 9.75
N ILE A 208 -14.24 15.57 9.99
CA ILE A 208 -14.00 14.46 9.03
C ILE A 208 -15.31 13.71 8.77
N VAL A 209 -16.04 13.34 9.84
CA VAL A 209 -17.30 12.60 9.71
C VAL A 209 -18.32 13.42 8.92
N ASP A 210 -18.45 14.71 9.24
CA ASP A 210 -19.45 15.58 8.62
C ASP A 210 -19.14 15.90 7.14
N MET A 211 -17.88 15.86 6.74
CA MET A 211 -17.41 16.30 5.42
C MET A 211 -16.84 15.16 4.55
N ALA A 212 -17.00 13.89 4.96
CA ALA A 212 -16.46 12.75 4.22
C ALA A 212 -16.92 12.70 2.75
N ASP A 213 -18.11 13.23 2.45
CA ASP A 213 -18.65 13.32 1.08
C ASP A 213 -17.84 14.24 0.16
N ARG A 214 -17.09 15.22 0.72
CA ARG A 214 -16.21 16.10 -0.06
C ARG A 214 -15.08 15.30 -0.74
N LEU A 215 -14.77 14.08 -0.30
CA LEU A 215 -13.79 13.21 -0.98
C LEU A 215 -14.23 12.80 -2.38
N ASP A 216 -15.51 12.90 -2.72
CA ASP A 216 -16.02 12.54 -4.05
C ASP A 216 -15.43 13.44 -5.18
N ILE A 217 -14.91 14.63 -4.84
CA ILE A 217 -14.23 15.52 -5.80
C ILE A 217 -12.73 15.23 -5.95
N VAL A 218 -12.15 14.43 -5.07
CA VAL A 218 -10.72 14.10 -5.10
C VAL A 218 -10.45 13.05 -6.17
N SER A 219 -9.35 13.19 -6.91
CA SER A 219 -9.00 12.21 -7.94
C SER A 219 -8.64 10.84 -7.34
N ALA A 220 -8.99 9.79 -8.08
CA ALA A 220 -8.77 8.42 -7.66
C ALA A 220 -7.28 8.12 -7.40
N GLU A 221 -6.38 8.72 -8.18
CA GLU A 221 -4.93 8.57 -8.03
C GLU A 221 -4.43 9.14 -6.69
N ARG A 222 -4.92 10.32 -6.29
CA ARG A 222 -4.56 10.91 -4.99
C ARG A 222 -5.06 10.04 -3.83
N ILE A 223 -6.28 9.52 -3.92
CA ILE A 223 -6.84 8.57 -2.93
C ILE A 223 -6.03 7.29 -2.89
N ARG A 224 -5.70 6.69 -4.06
CA ARG A 224 -4.83 5.51 -4.17
C ARG A 224 -3.51 5.71 -3.46
N ASP A 225 -2.86 6.85 -3.68
CA ASP A 225 -1.55 7.14 -3.11
C ASP A 225 -1.60 7.23 -1.57
N GLU A 226 -2.66 7.78 -1.00
CA GLU A 226 -2.85 7.80 0.45
C GLU A 226 -3.15 6.39 1.01
N ILE A 227 -3.97 5.58 0.33
CA ILE A 227 -4.23 4.17 0.68
C ILE A 227 -2.91 3.37 0.62
N THR A 228 -2.12 3.55 -0.44
CA THR A 228 -0.83 2.88 -0.60
C THR A 228 0.12 3.21 0.54
N LYS A 229 0.30 4.50 0.85
CA LYS A 229 1.15 4.95 1.95
C LYS A 229 0.66 4.46 3.32
N MET A 230 -0.65 4.37 3.50
CA MET A 230 -1.25 3.82 4.72
C MET A 230 -0.97 2.32 4.85
N LEU A 231 -1.21 1.55 3.79
CA LEU A 231 -0.95 0.10 3.79
C LEU A 231 0.52 -0.25 3.96
N LEU A 232 1.44 0.55 3.39
CA LEU A 232 2.88 0.34 3.51
C LEU A 232 3.47 0.85 4.84
N SER A 233 2.66 1.42 5.73
CA SER A 233 3.09 1.87 7.06
C SER A 233 3.28 0.70 8.04
N ASP A 234 3.83 1.02 9.22
CA ASP A 234 4.06 0.04 10.28
C ASP A 234 2.76 -0.44 10.96
N ARG A 235 1.68 0.36 10.90
CA ARG A 235 0.42 0.11 11.62
C ARG A 235 -0.80 0.32 10.74
N PRO A 236 -0.89 -0.36 9.57
CA PRO A 236 -1.99 -0.12 8.63
C PRO A 236 -3.36 -0.41 9.23
N ARG A 237 -3.47 -1.39 10.14
CA ARG A 237 -4.70 -1.71 10.87
C ARG A 237 -5.33 -0.48 11.53
N LYS A 238 -4.52 0.31 12.27
CA LYS A 238 -5.03 1.53 12.94
C LYS A 238 -5.59 2.55 11.97
N GLY A 239 -4.94 2.71 10.80
CA GLY A 239 -5.44 3.59 9.75
C GLY A 239 -6.73 3.08 9.12
N LEU A 240 -6.85 1.78 8.89
CA LEU A 240 -8.06 1.14 8.35
C LEU A 240 -9.24 1.21 9.34
N GLU A 241 -9.00 1.01 10.62
CA GLU A 241 -10.01 1.21 11.68
C GLU A 241 -10.50 2.67 11.68
N ALA A 242 -9.57 3.64 11.69
CA ALA A 242 -9.92 5.07 11.62
C ALA A 242 -10.64 5.43 10.30
N LEU A 243 -10.27 4.81 9.18
CA LEU A 243 -10.94 4.98 7.89
C LEU A 243 -12.41 4.54 7.94
N VAL A 244 -12.70 3.42 8.64
CA VAL A 244 -14.06 2.90 8.80
C VAL A 244 -14.84 3.73 9.81
N GLU A 245 -14.27 4.03 10.97
CA GLU A 245 -14.91 4.80 12.05
C GLU A 245 -15.29 6.23 11.60
N SER A 246 -14.46 6.85 10.77
CA SER A 246 -14.71 8.20 10.25
C SER A 246 -15.73 8.28 9.11
N GLY A 247 -16.23 7.16 8.60
CA GLY A 247 -17.11 7.15 7.43
C GLY A 247 -16.42 7.34 6.07
N ILE A 248 -15.12 7.57 6.05
CA ILE A 248 -14.35 7.73 4.80
C ILE A 248 -14.35 6.45 3.97
N ALA A 249 -14.28 5.28 4.64
CA ALA A 249 -14.24 3.98 3.95
C ALA A 249 -15.43 3.78 3.01
N GLN A 250 -16.62 4.25 3.36
CA GLN A 250 -17.83 4.14 2.54
C GLN A 250 -17.67 4.83 1.18
N ARG A 251 -16.79 5.83 1.08
CA ARG A 251 -16.51 6.58 -0.17
C ARG A 251 -15.40 5.95 -0.98
N VAL A 252 -14.30 5.57 -0.32
CA VAL A 252 -13.07 5.16 -1.01
C VAL A 252 -12.89 3.64 -1.15
N LEU A 253 -13.30 2.88 -0.13
CA LEU A 253 -13.19 1.40 -0.04
C LEU A 253 -14.45 0.79 0.61
N PRO A 254 -15.65 0.96 0.03
CA PRO A 254 -16.92 0.52 0.65
C PRO A 254 -17.00 -0.98 0.90
N GLU A 255 -16.14 -1.77 0.28
CA GLU A 255 -16.03 -3.20 0.53
C GLU A 255 -15.56 -3.51 1.96
N ILE A 256 -14.76 -2.63 2.56
CA ILE A 256 -14.16 -2.87 3.88
C ILE A 256 -15.18 -2.71 5.02
N PRO A 257 -15.93 -1.60 5.14
CA PRO A 257 -16.99 -1.53 6.16
C PRO A 257 -18.09 -2.58 5.96
N ALA A 258 -18.32 -3.05 4.73
CA ALA A 258 -19.27 -4.13 4.46
C ALA A 258 -18.87 -5.48 5.09
N LEU A 259 -17.61 -5.64 5.51
CA LEU A 259 -17.12 -6.83 6.24
C LEU A 259 -17.57 -6.86 7.70
N GLN A 260 -18.04 -5.73 8.25
CA GLN A 260 -18.67 -5.67 9.59
C GLN A 260 -20.05 -6.33 9.51
N LEU A 261 -20.06 -7.66 9.44
CA LEU A 261 -21.29 -8.44 9.40
C LEU A 261 -21.85 -8.53 10.81
N GLU A 262 -23.16 -8.25 10.97
CA GLU A 262 -23.86 -8.45 12.23
C GLU A 262 -23.63 -9.89 12.72
N ILE A 263 -23.27 -10.01 14.00
CA ILE A 263 -23.12 -11.30 14.68
C ILE A 263 -24.52 -11.94 14.70
N ASP A 264 -24.65 -13.20 14.31
CA ASP A 264 -25.89 -13.93 14.47
C ASP A 264 -26.21 -14.14 15.96
N GLU A 265 -27.48 -14.40 16.31
CA GLU A 265 -27.96 -14.57 17.69
C GLU A 265 -27.18 -15.64 18.49
N HIS A 266 -26.34 -16.44 17.84
CA HIS A 266 -25.58 -17.53 18.44
C HIS A 266 -24.08 -17.26 18.58
N HIS A 267 -23.58 -16.05 18.28
CA HIS A 267 -22.15 -15.66 18.38
C HIS A 267 -21.18 -16.63 17.68
N ARG A 268 -21.61 -17.35 16.64
CA ARG A 268 -20.84 -18.41 16.00
C ARG A 268 -19.95 -17.93 14.87
N HIS A 269 -20.15 -16.70 14.39
CA HIS A 269 -19.35 -16.12 13.31
C HIS A 269 -18.43 -15.04 13.88
N LYS A 270 -17.14 -15.17 13.59
CA LYS A 270 -16.18 -14.08 13.80
C LYS A 270 -16.60 -12.92 12.89
N ASP A 271 -16.51 -11.69 13.40
CA ASP A 271 -16.57 -10.51 12.57
C ASP A 271 -15.53 -10.63 11.45
N VAL A 272 -16.00 -10.61 10.20
CA VAL A 272 -15.12 -10.78 9.02
C VAL A 272 -14.16 -9.62 8.91
N PHE A 273 -14.54 -8.42 9.36
CA PHE A 273 -13.65 -7.26 9.42
C PHE A 273 -12.48 -7.54 10.37
N GLU A 274 -12.75 -7.99 11.60
CA GLU A 274 -11.72 -8.30 12.60
C GLU A 274 -10.80 -9.44 12.12
N HIS A 275 -11.37 -10.45 11.47
CA HIS A 275 -10.59 -11.51 10.82
C HIS A 275 -9.65 -10.93 9.74
N THR A 276 -10.16 -10.07 8.86
CA THR A 276 -9.38 -9.44 7.80
C THR A 276 -8.24 -8.59 8.35
N MET A 277 -8.47 -7.83 9.44
CA MET A 277 -7.42 -7.07 10.11
C MET A 277 -6.33 -8.00 10.68
N MET A 278 -6.71 -9.11 11.29
CA MET A 278 -5.78 -10.11 11.81
C MET A 278 -4.96 -10.78 10.68
N VAL A 279 -5.60 -11.10 9.56
CA VAL A 279 -4.93 -11.66 8.37
C VAL A 279 -3.92 -10.66 7.83
N LEU A 280 -4.26 -9.38 7.75
CA LEU A 280 -3.32 -8.34 7.30
C LEU A 280 -2.09 -8.24 8.23
N GLU A 281 -2.29 -8.20 9.56
CA GLU A 281 -1.18 -8.15 10.53
C GLU A 281 -0.28 -9.39 10.43
N ARG A 282 -0.85 -10.57 10.24
CA ARG A 282 -0.09 -11.81 10.04
C ARG A 282 0.65 -11.83 8.71
N ALA A 283 0.04 -11.36 7.64
CA ALA A 283 0.69 -11.25 6.34
C ALA A 283 1.92 -10.34 6.40
N ILE A 284 1.81 -9.20 7.10
CA ILE A 284 2.93 -8.29 7.35
C ILE A 284 4.06 -8.99 8.13
N ALA A 285 3.72 -9.78 9.16
CA ALA A 285 4.71 -10.52 9.93
C ALA A 285 5.42 -11.63 9.12
N LEU A 286 4.86 -12.03 7.98
CA LEU A 286 5.42 -13.03 7.06
C LEU A 286 6.16 -12.39 5.88
N GLU A 287 6.23 -11.07 5.77
CA GLU A 287 7.06 -10.38 4.77
C GLU A 287 8.54 -10.66 5.08
N THR A 288 9.34 -10.91 4.06
CA THR A 288 10.78 -11.10 4.19
C THR A 288 11.52 -9.77 4.05
N ASP A 289 12.81 -9.77 4.36
CA ASP A 289 13.69 -8.63 4.11
C ASP A 289 13.79 -8.32 2.59
N GLN A 290 14.38 -7.17 2.23
CA GLN A 290 14.45 -6.66 0.85
C GLN A 290 14.99 -7.66 -0.18
N GLU A 291 15.85 -8.59 0.22
CA GLU A 291 16.43 -9.62 -0.66
C GLU A 291 15.58 -10.91 -0.74
N GLY A 292 14.47 -10.99 -0.02
CA GLY A 292 13.59 -12.14 -0.01
C GLY A 292 12.60 -12.18 -1.19
N PRO A 293 11.93 -13.32 -1.40
CA PRO A 293 10.95 -13.49 -2.48
C PRO A 293 9.68 -12.66 -2.27
N VAL A 294 9.39 -12.27 -1.03
CA VAL A 294 8.29 -11.36 -0.66
C VAL A 294 8.92 -10.19 0.09
N PRO A 295 9.14 -9.04 -0.57
CA PRO A 295 9.82 -7.91 0.04
C PRO A 295 9.01 -7.32 1.21
N SER A 296 9.71 -6.62 2.11
CA SER A 296 9.06 -5.88 3.19
C SER A 296 9.37 -4.37 3.04
N PRO A 297 8.31 -3.54 2.89
CA PRO A 297 6.88 -3.87 2.80
C PRO A 297 6.43 -4.34 1.40
N ASP A 298 5.47 -5.27 1.33
CA ASP A 298 4.90 -5.81 0.07
C ASP A 298 3.46 -5.35 -0.15
N LEU A 299 3.24 -4.39 -1.04
CA LEU A 299 1.91 -3.84 -1.32
C LEU A 299 0.94 -4.90 -1.89
N THR A 300 1.44 -5.80 -2.75
CA THR A 300 0.63 -6.84 -3.39
C THR A 300 0.07 -7.80 -2.34
N LEU A 301 0.91 -8.28 -1.42
CA LEU A 301 0.48 -9.16 -0.33
C LEU A 301 -0.48 -8.46 0.63
N ARG A 302 -0.19 -7.21 1.03
CA ARG A 302 -1.04 -6.44 1.94
C ARG A 302 -2.41 -6.13 1.35
N LEU A 303 -2.48 -5.79 0.06
CA LEU A 303 -3.76 -5.61 -0.64
C LEU A 303 -4.52 -6.93 -0.77
N ALA A 304 -3.85 -8.03 -1.09
CA ALA A 304 -4.48 -9.34 -1.14
C ALA A 304 -5.05 -9.75 0.23
N ALA A 305 -4.29 -9.56 1.31
CA ALA A 305 -4.74 -9.82 2.68
C ALA A 305 -5.94 -8.93 3.09
N LEU A 306 -5.96 -7.65 2.67
CA LEU A 306 -7.08 -6.75 2.95
C LEU A 306 -8.34 -7.14 2.16
N LEU A 307 -8.20 -7.68 0.95
CA LEU A 307 -9.30 -7.86 0.00
C LEU A 307 -9.73 -9.33 -0.17
N HIS A 308 -9.06 -10.32 0.47
CA HIS A 308 -9.33 -11.75 0.22
C HIS A 308 -10.78 -12.13 0.48
N ASP A 309 -11.40 -11.56 1.49
CA ASP A 309 -12.73 -11.90 1.98
C ASP A 309 -13.85 -10.93 1.56
N ILE A 310 -13.58 -9.92 0.74
CA ILE A 310 -14.60 -8.91 0.35
C ILE A 310 -15.78 -9.49 -0.42
N GLY A 311 -15.68 -10.73 -0.88
CA GLY A 311 -16.78 -11.47 -1.50
C GLY A 311 -17.82 -12.00 -0.50
N LYS A 312 -17.46 -12.18 0.78
CA LYS A 312 -18.33 -12.82 1.80
C LYS A 312 -19.67 -12.13 1.99
N PRO A 313 -19.78 -10.79 2.11
CA PRO A 313 -21.07 -10.13 2.25
C PRO A 313 -22.05 -10.45 1.12
N LYS A 314 -21.57 -10.58 -0.12
CA LYS A 314 -22.40 -10.87 -1.29
C LYS A 314 -22.76 -12.35 -1.47
N THR A 315 -21.97 -13.24 -0.90
CA THR A 315 -22.18 -14.70 -1.02
C THR A 315 -22.77 -15.32 0.23
N ARG A 316 -23.05 -14.50 1.26
CA ARG A 316 -23.64 -14.93 2.52
C ARG A 316 -25.00 -15.63 2.28
N LYS A 317 -25.12 -16.85 2.79
CA LYS A 317 -26.38 -17.62 2.80
C LYS A 317 -26.60 -18.21 4.18
N PHE A 318 -27.87 -18.16 4.62
CA PHE A 318 -28.31 -18.82 5.83
C PHE A 318 -28.82 -20.22 5.43
N GLU A 319 -28.23 -21.24 6.02
CA GLU A 319 -28.55 -22.63 5.80
C GLU A 319 -29.40 -23.18 6.95
N ASP A 320 -30.03 -24.34 6.75
CA ASP A 320 -30.83 -25.03 7.77
C ASP A 320 -30.00 -25.25 9.04
N GLY A 321 -30.61 -25.01 10.20
CA GLY A 321 -29.93 -25.11 11.51
C GLY A 321 -29.10 -23.89 11.90
N GLY A 322 -29.26 -22.74 11.26
CA GLY A 322 -28.60 -21.45 11.60
C GLY A 322 -27.14 -21.40 11.20
N LYS A 323 -26.69 -22.29 10.33
CA LYS A 323 -25.32 -22.24 9.76
C LYS A 323 -25.26 -21.18 8.64
N VAL A 324 -24.19 -20.41 8.61
CA VAL A 324 -23.94 -19.45 7.53
C VAL A 324 -22.84 -19.99 6.63
N SER A 325 -23.04 -19.89 5.31
CA SER A 325 -22.06 -20.26 4.29
C SER A 325 -21.73 -19.07 3.39
N PHE A 326 -20.55 -19.13 2.76
CA PHE A 326 -19.98 -18.09 1.88
C PHE A 326 -19.42 -18.72 0.59
N HIS A 327 -20.17 -19.62 -0.03
CA HIS A 327 -19.70 -20.34 -1.22
C HIS A 327 -19.31 -19.40 -2.35
N HIS A 328 -18.14 -19.67 -2.97
CA HIS A 328 -17.56 -18.91 -4.08
C HIS A 328 -17.23 -17.44 -3.76
N HIS A 329 -16.98 -17.10 -2.47
CA HIS A 329 -16.56 -15.75 -2.11
C HIS A 329 -15.20 -15.37 -2.69
N ASP A 330 -14.33 -16.32 -2.96
CA ASP A 330 -13.07 -16.21 -3.68
C ASP A 330 -13.27 -15.65 -5.09
N VAL A 331 -14.11 -16.30 -5.91
CA VAL A 331 -14.39 -15.86 -7.29
C VAL A 331 -15.13 -14.52 -7.33
N VAL A 332 -16.10 -14.32 -6.43
CA VAL A 332 -16.84 -13.06 -6.32
C VAL A 332 -15.92 -11.95 -5.81
N GLY A 333 -15.11 -12.24 -4.79
CA GLY A 333 -14.12 -11.33 -4.22
C GLY A 333 -13.08 -10.89 -5.26
N ALA A 334 -12.55 -11.82 -6.06
CA ALA A 334 -11.61 -11.51 -7.14
C ALA A 334 -12.20 -10.52 -8.17
N LYS A 335 -13.46 -10.71 -8.57
CA LYS A 335 -14.15 -9.77 -9.47
C LYS A 335 -14.35 -8.39 -8.82
N MET A 336 -14.67 -8.34 -7.53
CA MET A 336 -14.81 -7.08 -6.79
C MET A 336 -13.48 -6.37 -6.62
N THR A 337 -12.41 -7.10 -6.28
CA THR A 337 -11.03 -6.62 -6.18
C THR A 337 -10.59 -5.95 -7.48
N ARG A 338 -10.71 -6.65 -8.60
CA ARG A 338 -10.38 -6.11 -9.93
C ARG A 338 -11.14 -4.82 -10.23
N LYS A 339 -12.43 -4.78 -9.93
CA LYS A 339 -13.27 -3.59 -10.15
C LYS A 339 -12.79 -2.42 -9.27
N ARG A 340 -12.51 -2.67 -7.98
CA ARG A 340 -12.08 -1.63 -7.04
C ARG A 340 -10.71 -1.07 -7.39
N LEU A 341 -9.73 -1.92 -7.63
CA LEU A 341 -8.37 -1.49 -7.94
C LEU A 341 -8.29 -0.74 -9.28
N LYS A 342 -9.11 -1.14 -10.28
CA LYS A 342 -9.26 -0.36 -11.53
C LYS A 342 -9.87 1.02 -11.27
N ALA A 343 -10.89 1.12 -10.43
CA ALA A 343 -11.51 2.40 -10.09
C ALA A 343 -10.56 3.34 -9.34
N LEU A 344 -9.60 2.80 -8.60
CA LEU A 344 -8.53 3.53 -7.93
C LEU A 344 -7.28 3.76 -8.80
N HIS A 345 -7.32 3.37 -10.07
CA HIS A 345 -6.23 3.56 -11.04
C HIS A 345 -4.89 2.95 -10.60
N PHE A 346 -4.94 1.76 -9.98
CA PHE A 346 -3.72 0.99 -9.72
C PHE A 346 -3.12 0.46 -11.03
N ASP A 347 -1.84 0.11 -11.00
CA ASP A 347 -1.14 -0.51 -12.13
C ASP A 347 -1.75 -1.87 -12.51
N HIS A 348 -1.71 -2.21 -13.81
CA HIS A 348 -2.33 -3.42 -14.34
C HIS A 348 -1.72 -4.71 -13.78
N HIS A 349 -0.40 -4.76 -13.61
CA HIS A 349 0.28 -5.94 -13.08
C HIS A 349 -0.14 -6.16 -11.61
N LEU A 350 -0.16 -5.10 -10.82
CA LEU A 350 -0.62 -5.18 -9.43
C LEU A 350 -2.11 -5.59 -9.36
N ILE A 351 -2.97 -5.07 -10.23
CA ILE A 351 -4.38 -5.49 -10.28
C ILE A 351 -4.51 -6.97 -10.59
N ASP A 352 -3.75 -7.47 -11.56
CA ASP A 352 -3.80 -8.87 -11.96
C ASP A 352 -3.28 -9.77 -10.83
N ASP A 353 -2.16 -9.43 -10.22
CA ASP A 353 -1.55 -10.18 -9.13
C ASP A 353 -2.45 -10.26 -7.89
N VAL A 354 -2.98 -9.12 -7.42
CA VAL A 354 -3.87 -9.09 -6.25
C VAL A 354 -5.18 -9.83 -6.53
N THR A 355 -5.73 -9.68 -7.75
CA THR A 355 -6.95 -10.38 -8.15
C THR A 355 -6.75 -11.89 -8.13
N GLU A 356 -5.62 -12.37 -8.63
CA GLU A 356 -5.33 -13.80 -8.69
C GLU A 356 -5.05 -14.36 -7.28
N LEU A 357 -4.33 -13.65 -6.41
CA LEU A 357 -4.17 -14.04 -5.02
C LEU A 357 -5.51 -14.19 -4.30
N VAL A 358 -6.43 -13.24 -4.49
CA VAL A 358 -7.80 -13.33 -3.93
C VAL A 358 -8.57 -14.53 -4.52
N ASN A 359 -8.40 -14.83 -5.80
CA ASN A 359 -9.04 -15.97 -6.46
C ASN A 359 -8.52 -17.31 -5.93
N LEU A 360 -7.23 -17.38 -5.60
CA LEU A 360 -6.55 -18.63 -5.21
C LEU A 360 -6.46 -18.86 -3.69
N HIS A 361 -6.84 -17.91 -2.83
CA HIS A 361 -6.56 -17.97 -1.39
C HIS A 361 -7.14 -19.22 -0.70
N LEU A 362 -8.23 -19.78 -1.21
CA LEU A 362 -8.85 -21.02 -0.69
C LEU A 362 -8.23 -22.30 -1.27
N ARG A 363 -7.35 -22.21 -2.26
CA ARG A 363 -6.87 -23.36 -3.02
C ARG A 363 -6.22 -24.44 -2.14
N PHE A 364 -5.55 -24.04 -1.06
CA PHE A 364 -4.84 -24.93 -0.16
C PHE A 364 -5.75 -25.64 0.87
N HIS A 365 -6.95 -25.18 1.14
CA HIS A 365 -7.76 -25.69 2.25
C HIS A 365 -8.04 -27.19 2.19
N GLY A 366 -8.10 -27.79 1.00
CA GLY A 366 -8.27 -29.23 0.84
C GLY A 366 -7.05 -30.09 1.20
N TYR A 367 -5.87 -29.50 1.36
CA TYR A 367 -4.63 -30.25 1.66
C TYR A 367 -4.56 -30.75 3.10
N VAL A 368 -5.21 -30.05 4.02
CA VAL A 368 -5.15 -30.37 5.46
C VAL A 368 -5.89 -31.65 5.79
N ASP A 369 -6.94 -31.97 5.03
CA ASP A 369 -7.77 -33.14 5.23
C ASP A 369 -7.13 -34.41 4.63
N GLU A 370 -6.52 -34.30 3.44
CA GLU A 370 -5.79 -35.38 2.76
C GLU A 370 -4.57 -34.83 2.03
N PRO A 371 -3.37 -35.46 2.19
CA PRO A 371 -2.16 -35.04 1.47
C PRO A 371 -2.39 -35.12 -0.05
N TRP A 372 -2.02 -34.06 -0.74
CA TRP A 372 -2.19 -34.00 -2.19
C TRP A 372 -1.23 -34.98 -2.90
N THR A 373 -1.69 -35.48 -4.03
CA THR A 373 -0.85 -36.16 -5.00
C THR A 373 0.17 -35.20 -5.63
N ASP A 374 1.23 -35.72 -6.22
CA ASP A 374 2.21 -34.89 -6.96
C ASP A 374 1.54 -34.09 -8.08
N SER A 375 0.53 -34.66 -8.72
CA SER A 375 -0.31 -33.96 -9.69
C SER A 375 -0.99 -32.72 -9.11
N ALA A 376 -1.60 -32.83 -7.93
CA ALA A 376 -2.24 -31.70 -7.27
C ALA A 376 -1.25 -30.61 -6.87
N VAL A 377 -0.05 -31.02 -6.38
CA VAL A 377 1.05 -30.09 -6.06
C VAL A 377 1.55 -29.35 -7.30
N ARG A 378 1.76 -30.07 -8.42
CA ARG A 378 2.15 -29.45 -9.70
C ARG A 378 1.11 -28.43 -10.18
N ARG A 379 -0.19 -28.77 -10.09
CA ARG A 379 -1.28 -27.85 -10.45
C ARG A 379 -1.26 -26.62 -9.56
N TYR A 380 -1.09 -26.76 -8.24
CA TYR A 380 -1.02 -25.62 -7.32
C TYR A 380 0.13 -24.66 -7.66
N VAL A 381 1.33 -25.20 -7.89
CA VAL A 381 2.52 -24.40 -8.27
C VAL A 381 2.32 -23.72 -9.62
N LYS A 382 1.76 -24.44 -10.59
CA LYS A 382 1.51 -23.92 -11.93
C LYS A 382 0.47 -22.80 -11.90
N ASP A 383 -0.66 -23.00 -11.19
CA ASP A 383 -1.74 -22.03 -11.10
C ASP A 383 -1.28 -20.76 -10.36
N SER A 384 -0.44 -20.92 -9.32
CA SER A 384 0.11 -19.78 -8.57
C SER A 384 1.23 -19.04 -9.31
N GLY A 385 1.98 -19.73 -10.18
CA GLY A 385 3.06 -19.15 -10.97
C GLY A 385 4.04 -18.32 -10.14
N HIS A 386 4.28 -17.08 -10.57
CA HIS A 386 5.15 -16.11 -9.87
C HIS A 386 4.60 -15.63 -8.52
N LEU A 387 3.32 -15.89 -8.25
CA LEU A 387 2.65 -15.53 -7.00
C LEU A 387 2.79 -16.60 -5.90
N TYR A 388 3.42 -17.74 -6.19
CA TYR A 388 3.51 -18.89 -5.29
C TYR A 388 3.91 -18.52 -3.86
N GLU A 389 4.96 -17.74 -3.68
CA GLU A 389 5.43 -17.32 -2.36
C GLU A 389 4.43 -16.39 -1.66
N ARG A 390 3.84 -15.43 -2.38
CA ARG A 390 2.80 -14.54 -1.83
C ARG A 390 1.54 -15.30 -1.46
N LEU A 391 1.12 -16.26 -2.29
CA LEU A 391 -0.04 -17.11 -2.02
C LEU A 391 0.18 -17.95 -0.76
N ASN A 392 1.36 -18.55 -0.58
CA ASN A 392 1.67 -19.29 0.64
C ASN A 392 1.66 -18.38 1.89
N ARG A 393 2.20 -17.16 1.81
CA ARG A 393 2.13 -16.19 2.92
C ARG A 393 0.69 -15.80 3.24
N LEU A 394 -0.13 -15.51 2.22
CA LEU A 394 -1.55 -15.20 2.39
C LEU A 394 -2.29 -16.37 3.04
N THR A 395 -2.09 -17.57 2.55
CA THR A 395 -2.72 -18.81 3.07
C THR A 395 -2.33 -19.06 4.53
N ARG A 396 -1.06 -18.88 4.91
CA ARG A 396 -0.59 -18.99 6.31
C ARG A 396 -1.21 -17.89 7.18
N ALA A 397 -1.31 -16.66 6.68
CA ALA A 397 -1.92 -15.54 7.39
C ALA A 397 -3.41 -15.76 7.66
N ASP A 398 -4.14 -16.32 6.69
CA ASP A 398 -5.59 -16.59 6.77
C ASP A 398 -5.94 -17.70 7.77
N ALA A 399 -5.03 -18.61 8.09
CA ALA A 399 -5.22 -19.68 9.07
C ALA A 399 -5.33 -19.12 10.50
N THR A 400 -6.43 -18.43 10.82
CA THR A 400 -6.64 -17.71 12.11
C THR A 400 -7.36 -18.53 13.17
N THR A 401 -7.35 -19.86 13.12
CA THR A 401 -8.05 -20.69 14.11
C THR A 401 -7.48 -20.51 15.54
N GLN A 402 -8.35 -20.34 16.54
CA GLN A 402 -7.97 -20.30 17.96
C GLN A 402 -7.62 -21.71 18.49
N ASN A 403 -7.97 -22.77 17.78
CA ASN A 403 -7.63 -24.13 18.18
C ASN A 403 -6.15 -24.40 17.84
N ARG A 404 -5.30 -24.37 18.87
CA ARG A 404 -3.85 -24.58 18.75
C ARG A 404 -3.49 -25.87 17.98
N ARG A 405 -4.25 -26.96 18.19
CA ARG A 405 -4.00 -28.23 17.50
C ARG A 405 -4.27 -28.08 16.00
N LYS A 406 -5.37 -27.43 15.62
CA LYS A 406 -5.69 -27.20 14.21
C LYS A 406 -4.71 -26.24 13.56
N SER A 407 -4.25 -25.20 14.26
CA SER A 407 -3.22 -24.28 13.77
C SER A 407 -1.93 -25.02 13.47
N LEU A 408 -1.44 -25.84 14.40
CA LEU A 408 -0.21 -26.64 14.21
C LEU A 408 -0.34 -27.66 13.08
N MET A 409 -1.50 -28.31 12.94
CA MET A 409 -1.75 -29.21 11.80
C MET A 409 -1.69 -28.48 10.46
N PHE A 410 -2.26 -27.28 10.40
CA PHE A 410 -2.22 -26.47 9.18
C PHE A 410 -0.80 -26.02 8.84
N GLU A 411 -0.06 -25.50 9.81
CA GLU A 411 1.34 -25.10 9.64
C GLU A 411 2.19 -26.28 9.15
N HIS A 412 2.05 -27.45 9.76
CA HIS A 412 2.76 -28.66 9.35
C HIS A 412 2.40 -29.08 7.91
N ALA A 413 1.11 -29.05 7.56
CA ALA A 413 0.66 -29.37 6.21
C ALA A 413 1.25 -28.41 5.15
N MET A 414 1.34 -27.11 5.49
CA MET A 414 2.00 -26.12 4.62
C MET A 414 3.50 -26.41 4.48
N ASP A 415 4.18 -26.72 5.57
CA ASP A 415 5.62 -27.04 5.54
C ASP A 415 5.90 -28.32 4.72
N GLU A 416 5.09 -29.36 4.89
CA GLU A 416 5.16 -30.58 4.07
C GLU A 416 4.96 -30.31 2.58
N MET A 417 3.96 -29.49 2.24
CA MET A 417 3.70 -29.12 0.85
C MET A 417 4.86 -28.32 0.26
N GLU A 418 5.40 -27.35 0.98
CA GLU A 418 6.55 -26.55 0.51
C GLU A 418 7.79 -27.41 0.32
N GLU A 419 8.07 -28.37 1.21
CA GLU A 419 9.19 -29.29 1.06
C GLU A 419 9.01 -30.24 -0.13
N ARG A 420 7.78 -30.75 -0.34
CA ARG A 420 7.45 -31.56 -1.50
C ARG A 420 7.62 -30.79 -2.82
N VAL A 421 7.25 -29.51 -2.85
CA VAL A 421 7.51 -28.62 -3.99
C VAL A 421 9.02 -28.51 -4.26
N LYS A 422 9.84 -28.37 -3.22
CA LYS A 422 11.31 -28.31 -3.37
C LYS A 422 11.88 -29.62 -3.93
N GLU A 423 11.36 -30.76 -3.49
CA GLU A 423 11.77 -32.05 -3.99
C GLU A 423 11.39 -32.24 -5.47
N LEU A 424 10.16 -31.91 -5.84
CA LEU A 424 9.71 -31.98 -7.23
C LEU A 424 10.50 -31.00 -8.12
N LYS A 425 10.82 -29.80 -7.64
CA LYS A 425 11.68 -28.83 -8.36
C LYS A 425 13.10 -29.34 -8.65
N LYS A 426 13.62 -30.30 -7.89
CA LYS A 426 14.89 -30.93 -8.19
C LYS A 426 14.79 -31.95 -9.34
N GLN A 427 13.60 -32.50 -9.55
CA GLN A 427 13.34 -33.54 -10.57
C GLN A 427 12.87 -32.94 -11.89
N GLU A 428 12.19 -31.78 -11.82
CA GLU A 428 11.59 -31.11 -12.97
C GLU A 428 11.60 -29.58 -12.84
N ASP A 429 11.70 -28.89 -13.97
CA ASP A 429 11.62 -27.44 -14.01
C ASP A 429 10.14 -26.97 -14.03
N PHE A 430 9.64 -26.53 -12.89
CA PHE A 430 8.27 -26.00 -12.76
C PHE A 430 8.01 -24.75 -13.58
N ASN A 431 9.04 -23.94 -13.90
CA ASN A 431 8.88 -22.75 -14.72
C ASN A 431 8.66 -23.10 -16.20
N ALA A 432 9.00 -24.31 -16.57
CA ALA A 432 8.89 -24.83 -17.92
C ALA A 432 7.83 -25.93 -18.05
N ILE A 433 6.87 -26.07 -17.09
CA ILE A 433 5.78 -27.06 -17.23
C ILE A 433 4.97 -26.73 -18.48
N ARG A 434 5.19 -27.52 -19.49
CA ARG A 434 4.50 -27.54 -20.79
C ARG A 434 4.29 -28.99 -21.19
N PRO A 435 3.38 -29.28 -22.10
CA PRO A 435 3.27 -30.64 -22.65
C PRO A 435 4.60 -31.16 -23.20
N ASP A 436 4.86 -32.43 -23.06
CA ASP A 436 6.04 -33.06 -23.62
C ASP A 436 6.01 -33.14 -25.16
N VAL A 437 4.86 -32.85 -25.79
CA VAL A 437 4.62 -32.55 -27.22
C VAL A 437 4.08 -31.17 -27.39
N ASP A 438 4.70 -30.31 -28.20
CA ASP A 438 4.27 -28.93 -28.39
C ASP A 438 3.16 -28.80 -29.46
N GLY A 439 2.56 -27.58 -29.59
CA GLY A 439 1.47 -27.39 -30.52
C GLY A 439 1.81 -27.60 -32.00
N ASN A 440 3.06 -27.35 -32.41
CA ASN A 440 3.49 -27.58 -33.79
C ASN A 440 3.65 -29.10 -34.04
N GLU A 441 4.20 -29.78 -33.06
CA GLU A 441 4.37 -31.24 -33.10
C GLU A 441 3.01 -31.95 -33.07
N ILE A 442 2.06 -31.52 -32.26
CA ILE A 442 0.65 -31.99 -32.27
C ILE A 442 0.06 -31.87 -33.68
N MET A 443 0.22 -30.73 -34.33
CA MET A 443 -0.25 -30.55 -35.71
C MET A 443 0.39 -31.48 -36.71
N GLN A 444 1.69 -31.75 -36.56
CA GLN A 444 2.42 -32.66 -37.45
C GLN A 444 2.01 -34.13 -37.23
N LEU A 445 1.98 -34.59 -35.97
CA LEU A 445 1.65 -35.97 -35.62
C LEU A 445 0.21 -36.36 -35.97
N LEU A 446 -0.73 -35.42 -35.82
CA LEU A 446 -2.16 -35.64 -36.08
C LEU A 446 -2.60 -35.15 -37.46
N HIS A 447 -1.70 -34.60 -38.28
CA HIS A 447 -2.00 -34.01 -39.61
C HIS A 447 -3.08 -32.93 -39.57
N LEU A 448 -3.06 -32.06 -38.56
CA LEU A 448 -4.05 -31.03 -38.32
C LEU A 448 -3.55 -29.67 -38.79
N GLN A 449 -4.51 -28.80 -39.18
CA GLN A 449 -4.29 -27.38 -39.37
C GLN A 449 -4.52 -26.63 -38.03
N PRO A 450 -3.96 -25.42 -37.84
CA PRO A 450 -4.24 -24.61 -36.68
C PRO A 450 -5.75 -24.45 -36.45
N GLY A 451 -6.24 -24.83 -35.24
CA GLY A 451 -7.65 -24.81 -34.94
C GLY A 451 -7.97 -25.25 -33.50
N PRO A 452 -9.25 -25.22 -33.09
CA PRO A 452 -9.70 -25.52 -31.74
C PRO A 452 -9.23 -26.89 -31.24
N ILE A 453 -9.24 -27.91 -32.08
CA ILE A 453 -8.84 -29.28 -31.71
C ILE A 453 -7.37 -29.39 -31.31
N VAL A 454 -6.48 -28.55 -31.91
CA VAL A 454 -5.08 -28.49 -31.50
C VAL A 454 -4.98 -27.87 -30.08
N GLY A 455 -5.83 -26.90 -29.77
CA GLY A 455 -5.92 -26.33 -28.42
C GLY A 455 -6.42 -27.32 -27.38
N GLU A 456 -7.41 -28.15 -27.74
CA GLU A 456 -7.93 -29.23 -26.88
C GLU A 456 -6.88 -30.32 -26.67
N ALA A 457 -6.18 -30.75 -27.72
CA ALA A 457 -5.06 -31.69 -27.66
C ALA A 457 -3.93 -31.17 -26.77
N TYR A 458 -3.52 -29.91 -26.97
CA TYR A 458 -2.50 -29.27 -26.14
C TYR A 458 -2.91 -29.23 -24.66
N LYS A 459 -4.16 -28.90 -24.36
CA LYS A 459 -4.70 -28.90 -23.01
C LYS A 459 -4.67 -30.31 -22.41
N HIS A 460 -5.13 -31.32 -23.16
CA HIS A 460 -5.09 -32.71 -22.72
C HIS A 460 -3.65 -33.18 -22.39
N MET A 461 -2.71 -32.89 -23.28
CA MET A 461 -1.30 -33.26 -23.04
C MET A 461 -0.67 -32.51 -21.86
N LEU A 462 -1.13 -31.27 -21.61
CA LEU A 462 -0.73 -30.53 -20.43
C LEU A 462 -1.29 -31.16 -19.15
N ASP A 463 -2.56 -31.54 -19.13
CA ASP A 463 -3.19 -32.24 -18.01
C ASP A 463 -2.47 -33.58 -17.76
N TYR A 464 -2.17 -34.32 -18.82
CA TYR A 464 -1.39 -35.57 -18.74
C TYR A 464 -0.01 -35.37 -18.12
N ARG A 465 0.70 -34.31 -18.53
CA ARG A 465 2.02 -33.94 -17.98
C ARG A 465 1.95 -33.57 -16.51
N LEU A 466 0.87 -32.85 -16.10
CA LEU A 466 0.65 -32.49 -14.70
C LEU A 466 0.34 -33.73 -13.84
N ASP A 467 -0.38 -34.72 -14.38
CA ASP A 467 -0.75 -35.94 -13.65
C ASP A 467 0.42 -36.91 -13.49
N ASN A 468 1.22 -37.08 -14.53
CA ASN A 468 2.24 -38.14 -14.59
C ASN A 468 3.69 -37.64 -14.37
N GLY A 469 3.90 -36.32 -14.37
CA GLY A 469 5.24 -35.73 -14.41
C GLY A 469 5.85 -35.77 -15.80
N PRO A 470 7.19 -35.55 -15.94
CA PRO A 470 7.88 -35.70 -17.21
C PRO A 470 7.79 -37.16 -17.68
N VAL A 471 7.42 -37.37 -18.93
CA VAL A 471 7.38 -38.69 -19.56
C VAL A 471 8.27 -38.70 -20.80
N ASP A 472 8.69 -39.90 -21.19
CA ASP A 472 9.42 -40.07 -22.45
C ASP A 472 8.55 -39.63 -23.63
N HIS A 473 9.20 -39.04 -24.63
CA HIS A 473 8.51 -38.48 -25.80
C HIS A 473 7.60 -39.51 -26.50
N ASP A 474 8.03 -40.75 -26.63
CA ASP A 474 7.26 -41.82 -27.27
C ASP A 474 5.95 -42.10 -26.49
N ILE A 475 6.01 -42.09 -25.17
CA ILE A 475 4.82 -42.26 -24.30
C ILE A 475 3.85 -41.08 -24.48
N ALA A 476 4.37 -39.86 -24.57
CA ALA A 476 3.56 -38.69 -24.82
C ALA A 476 2.85 -38.76 -26.18
N VAL A 477 3.55 -39.24 -27.24
CA VAL A 477 2.99 -39.42 -28.57
C VAL A 477 1.90 -40.49 -28.59
N GLU A 478 2.10 -41.62 -27.92
CA GLU A 478 1.09 -42.68 -27.80
C GLU A 478 -0.19 -42.18 -27.09
N GLU A 479 -0.04 -41.41 -26.02
CA GLU A 479 -1.15 -40.81 -25.32
C GLU A 479 -1.94 -39.81 -26.18
N LEU A 480 -1.21 -38.95 -26.92
CA LEU A 480 -1.81 -37.97 -27.84
C LEU A 480 -2.66 -38.67 -28.91
N GLN A 481 -2.11 -39.74 -29.51
CA GLN A 481 -2.79 -40.52 -30.55
C GLN A 481 -4.04 -41.22 -30.00
N ARG A 482 -3.94 -41.82 -28.80
CA ARG A 482 -5.07 -42.46 -28.10
C ARG A 482 -6.19 -41.46 -27.85
N TRP A 483 -5.86 -40.33 -27.28
CA TRP A 483 -6.84 -39.27 -26.98
C TRP A 483 -7.53 -38.76 -28.26
N TYR A 484 -6.77 -38.56 -29.33
CA TYR A 484 -7.30 -38.08 -30.59
C TYR A 484 -8.26 -39.12 -31.23
N GLU A 485 -7.94 -40.39 -31.20
CA GLU A 485 -8.81 -41.46 -31.67
C GLU A 485 -10.12 -41.52 -30.90
N GLU A 486 -10.08 -41.37 -29.58
CA GLU A 486 -11.25 -41.40 -28.72
C GLU A 486 -12.15 -40.15 -28.90
N THR A 487 -11.55 -39.01 -29.21
CA THR A 487 -12.26 -37.73 -29.35
C THR A 487 -12.85 -37.58 -30.75
N CYS A 488 -12.19 -38.04 -31.81
CA CYS A 488 -12.66 -37.96 -33.20
C CYS A 488 -13.54 -39.12 -33.66
N LYS A 489 -13.68 -40.19 -32.86
CA LYS A 489 -14.63 -41.29 -33.13
C LYS A 489 -16.04 -41.00 -32.55
N LYS A 490 -16.25 -39.87 -31.89
CA LYS A 490 -17.56 -39.38 -31.48
C LYS A 490 -18.06 -38.29 -32.44
#